data_f0a79cd1a4c2bc4487a70d6dd42f661d
#
_entry.id   f0a79cd1a4c2bc4487a70d6dd42f661d
#
_cell.length_a   1.000
_cell.length_b   1.000
_cell.length_c   1.000
_cell.angle_alpha   90.00
_cell.angle_beta   90.00
_cell.angle_gamma   90.00
#
_symmetry.space_group_name_H-M   'P 1'
#
loop_
_entity.id
_entity.type
_entity.pdbx_description
1 polymer ?
#
loop_
_entity_poly.entity_id
_entity_poly.type
_entity_poly.pdbx_seq_one_letter_code
_entity_poly.pdbx_strand_id
1 'polypeptide(L)'
;MRVLVIGATGFLGGAAAKRLLRDRHEVIALVRSTSNSHALKEAGIATAPGSLDDAASLKRAIADADAVINGADSDHAAGIGAILEAIAGTGKTFIHTSGISVTADHAAGAGDGVIRDETTAYQPIRERAARYAIDQNIRAAAANGCRPVVICCPLVYGAPAWPGRESVQLPTLLADARQHGAARYVGAGEARWSHCHVDDIAEAFALALAKGKSGALYYPENGEQSWGELAAKIGRVAGLPTRSITLDEGIAAWGPRALWTYCSNARTRGVRIRADLGWAPRIDDVEGELRRLAGRTS
;
A
#
# COMPACT_ATOMS: atom_id res chain seq x y z
N MET A 1 9.20 7.16 -20.60
CA MET A 1 9.80 7.83 -19.43
C MET A 1 10.70 6.83 -18.71
N ARG A 2 11.74 7.33 -18.08
CA ARG A 2 12.63 6.58 -17.21
C ARG A 2 12.18 6.74 -15.76
N VAL A 3 11.72 5.67 -15.13
CA VAL A 3 11.06 5.73 -13.81
C VAL A 3 11.88 4.97 -12.77
N LEU A 4 12.33 5.68 -11.73
CA LEU A 4 12.98 5.07 -10.59
C LEU A 4 11.91 4.49 -9.65
N VAL A 5 11.95 3.18 -9.41
CA VAL A 5 11.05 2.50 -8.46
C VAL A 5 11.84 2.02 -7.25
N ILE A 6 11.59 2.66 -6.12
CA ILE A 6 12.10 2.26 -4.82
C ILE A 6 11.17 1.18 -4.27
N GLY A 7 11.71 0.03 -3.88
CA GLY A 7 10.91 -1.11 -3.45
C GLY A 7 10.35 -1.97 -4.60
N ALA A 8 10.95 -1.91 -5.80
CA ALA A 8 10.54 -2.71 -6.96
C ALA A 8 10.55 -4.23 -6.70
N THR A 9 11.29 -4.72 -5.72
CA THR A 9 11.28 -6.13 -5.30
C THR A 9 10.12 -6.47 -4.35
N GLY A 10 9.37 -5.47 -3.86
CA GLY A 10 8.25 -5.64 -2.93
C GLY A 10 6.93 -5.92 -3.64
N PHE A 11 5.85 -6.05 -2.87
CA PHE A 11 4.51 -6.35 -3.37
C PHE A 11 3.96 -5.20 -4.24
N LEU A 12 3.83 -4.00 -3.69
CA LEU A 12 3.26 -2.83 -4.39
C LEU A 12 4.24 -2.26 -5.42
N GLY A 13 5.51 -2.06 -5.04
CA GLY A 13 6.52 -1.54 -5.95
C GLY A 13 6.80 -2.48 -7.12
N GLY A 14 6.73 -3.80 -6.90
CA GLY A 14 6.84 -4.80 -7.96
C GLY A 14 5.67 -4.75 -8.94
N ALA A 15 4.45 -4.61 -8.43
CA ALA A 15 3.26 -4.47 -9.26
C ALA A 15 3.31 -3.19 -10.12
N ALA A 16 3.70 -2.07 -9.51
CA ALA A 16 3.92 -0.82 -10.22
C ALA A 16 5.00 -0.97 -11.32
N ALA A 17 6.16 -1.55 -10.99
CA ALA A 17 7.25 -1.79 -11.93
C ALA A 17 6.81 -2.65 -13.13
N LYS A 18 6.11 -3.76 -12.86
CA LYS A 18 5.59 -4.66 -13.91
C LYS A 18 4.55 -3.97 -14.80
N ARG A 19 3.70 -3.12 -14.23
CA ARG A 19 2.73 -2.34 -14.98
C ARG A 19 3.42 -1.32 -15.88
N LEU A 20 4.40 -0.58 -15.37
CA LEU A 20 5.15 0.41 -16.11
C LEU A 20 5.92 -0.20 -17.31
N LEU A 21 6.49 -1.39 -17.15
CA LEU A 21 7.11 -2.12 -18.26
C LEU A 21 6.11 -2.45 -19.38
N ARG A 22 4.88 -2.88 -19.02
CA ARG A 22 3.81 -3.12 -20.01
C ARG A 22 3.43 -1.85 -20.76
N ASP A 23 3.50 -0.69 -20.09
CA ASP A 23 3.25 0.63 -20.68
C ASP A 23 4.49 1.20 -21.40
N ARG A 24 5.53 0.37 -21.60
CA ARG A 24 6.77 0.70 -22.32
C ARG A 24 7.60 1.82 -21.69
N HIS A 25 7.53 1.95 -20.35
CA HIS A 25 8.47 2.79 -19.61
C HIS A 25 9.78 2.04 -19.37
N GLU A 26 10.89 2.77 -19.31
CA GLU A 26 12.15 2.25 -18.78
C GLU A 26 12.09 2.29 -17.25
N VAL A 27 12.24 1.14 -16.61
CA VAL A 27 12.17 1.02 -15.15
C VAL A 27 13.56 0.80 -14.58
N ILE A 28 13.92 1.61 -13.57
CA ILE A 28 15.13 1.43 -12.76
C ILE A 28 14.70 1.08 -11.34
N ALA A 29 15.21 -0.01 -10.81
CA ALA A 29 14.96 -0.40 -9.41
C ALA A 29 16.11 0.07 -8.52
N LEU A 30 15.80 0.80 -7.43
CA LEU A 30 16.77 1.04 -6.36
C LEU A 30 16.92 -0.23 -5.53
N VAL A 31 18.15 -0.78 -5.44
CA VAL A 31 18.42 -2.04 -4.74
C VAL A 31 19.55 -1.91 -3.75
N ARG A 32 19.36 -2.44 -2.53
CA ARG A 32 20.40 -2.47 -1.48
C ARG A 32 21.51 -3.50 -1.76
N SER A 33 21.15 -4.56 -2.48
CA SER A 33 22.07 -5.65 -2.83
C SER A 33 21.66 -6.26 -4.18
N THR A 34 22.64 -6.69 -4.94
CA THR A 34 22.44 -7.35 -6.25
C THR A 34 21.93 -8.80 -6.10
N SER A 35 22.02 -9.41 -4.91
CA SER A 35 21.57 -10.78 -4.66
C SER A 35 20.07 -11.00 -4.91
N ASN A 36 19.24 -9.97 -4.72
CA ASN A 36 17.78 -10.03 -4.94
C ASN A 36 17.35 -9.45 -6.29
N SER A 37 18.29 -9.21 -7.21
CA SER A 37 18.01 -8.54 -8.49
C SER A 37 17.76 -9.49 -9.66
N HIS A 38 17.85 -10.80 -9.48
CA HIS A 38 17.74 -11.78 -10.58
C HIS A 38 16.38 -11.63 -11.29
N ALA A 39 15.28 -11.71 -10.56
CA ALA A 39 13.93 -11.57 -11.13
C ALA A 39 13.71 -10.20 -11.82
N LEU A 40 14.34 -9.13 -11.30
CA LEU A 40 14.29 -7.81 -11.92
C LEU A 40 15.04 -7.79 -13.26
N LYS A 41 16.23 -8.39 -13.30
CA LYS A 41 17.04 -8.47 -14.54
C LYS A 41 16.35 -9.31 -15.60
N GLU A 42 15.77 -10.47 -15.22
CA GLU A 42 14.99 -11.31 -16.13
C GLU A 42 13.77 -10.57 -16.70
N ALA A 43 13.18 -9.67 -15.92
CA ALA A 43 12.09 -8.81 -16.37
C ALA A 43 12.57 -7.60 -17.22
N GLY A 44 13.86 -7.43 -17.44
CA GLY A 44 14.42 -6.31 -18.19
C GLY A 44 14.50 -5.00 -17.38
N ILE A 45 14.48 -5.07 -16.04
CA ILE A 45 14.56 -3.91 -15.14
C ILE A 45 16.03 -3.61 -14.83
N ALA A 46 16.49 -2.42 -15.15
CA ALA A 46 17.79 -1.93 -14.74
C ALA A 46 17.85 -1.72 -13.21
N THR A 47 19.03 -1.85 -12.62
CA THR A 47 19.19 -1.65 -11.17
C THR A 47 20.19 -0.53 -10.88
N ALA A 48 19.86 0.32 -9.90
CA ALA A 48 20.75 1.30 -9.31
C ALA A 48 21.05 0.89 -7.84
N PRO A 49 22.34 0.86 -7.43
CA PRO A 49 22.67 0.56 -6.04
C PRO A 49 22.29 1.74 -5.14
N GLY A 50 21.66 1.45 -3.99
CA GLY A 50 21.27 2.45 -3.00
C GLY A 50 20.16 2.02 -2.07
N SER A 51 19.82 2.88 -1.13
CA SER A 51 18.75 2.68 -0.15
C SER A 51 18.10 4.00 0.27
N LEU A 52 16.97 3.93 0.98
CA LEU A 52 16.35 5.11 1.59
C LEU A 52 17.22 5.75 2.69
N ASP A 53 18.16 5.00 3.25
CA ASP A 53 19.11 5.47 4.28
C ASP A 53 20.32 6.22 3.70
N ASP A 54 20.54 6.14 2.37
CA ASP A 54 21.67 6.76 1.69
C ASP A 54 21.19 7.87 0.75
N ALA A 55 21.13 9.10 1.27
CA ALA A 55 20.70 10.28 0.51
C ALA A 55 21.56 10.53 -0.73
N ALA A 56 22.86 10.20 -0.71
CA ALA A 56 23.75 10.40 -1.85
C ALA A 56 23.41 9.42 -2.98
N SER A 57 23.12 8.15 -2.67
CA SER A 57 22.68 7.17 -3.66
C SER A 57 21.31 7.51 -4.25
N LEU A 58 20.37 7.97 -3.39
CA LEU A 58 19.06 8.47 -3.83
C LEU A 58 19.22 9.61 -4.83
N LYS A 59 20.02 10.63 -4.51
CA LYS A 59 20.26 11.80 -5.38
C LYS A 59 20.82 11.38 -6.74
N ARG A 60 21.80 10.47 -6.76
CA ARG A 60 22.36 9.95 -8.02
C ARG A 60 21.31 9.21 -8.85
N ALA A 61 20.56 8.28 -8.22
CA ALA A 61 19.55 7.51 -8.95
C ALA A 61 18.38 8.39 -9.47
N ILE A 62 18.00 9.43 -8.71
CA ILE A 62 16.97 10.40 -9.11
C ILE A 62 17.43 11.29 -10.25
N ALA A 63 18.70 11.65 -10.31
CA ALA A 63 19.24 12.52 -11.36
C ALA A 63 18.96 11.93 -12.76
N ASP A 64 19.11 10.63 -12.90
CA ASP A 64 18.95 9.88 -14.15
C ASP A 64 17.49 9.48 -14.45
N ALA A 65 16.52 9.82 -13.62
CA ALA A 65 15.12 9.43 -13.78
C ALA A 65 14.23 10.64 -14.11
N ASP A 66 13.16 10.43 -14.88
CA ASP A 66 12.11 11.42 -15.15
C ASP A 66 11.07 11.48 -14.01
N ALA A 67 10.91 10.36 -13.29
CA ALA A 67 9.96 10.24 -12.20
C ALA A 67 10.45 9.23 -11.15
N VAL A 68 9.92 9.34 -9.93
CA VAL A 68 10.23 8.47 -8.80
C VAL A 68 8.94 7.87 -8.23
N ILE A 69 8.92 6.57 -8.00
CA ILE A 69 7.86 5.88 -7.25
C ILE A 69 8.47 5.27 -5.99
N ASN A 70 7.98 5.65 -4.82
CA ASN A 70 8.31 5.00 -3.57
C ASN A 70 7.22 3.98 -3.21
N GLY A 71 7.48 2.70 -3.47
CA GLY A 71 6.69 1.55 -3.05
C GLY A 71 7.34 0.76 -1.91
N ALA A 72 8.32 1.35 -1.22
CA ALA A 72 9.03 0.73 -0.09
C ALA A 72 8.43 1.15 1.26
N ASP A 73 9.23 1.81 2.10
CA ASP A 73 8.81 2.23 3.44
C ASP A 73 8.10 3.59 3.43
N SER A 74 6.82 3.58 3.82
CA SER A 74 5.99 4.79 3.91
C SER A 74 6.31 5.67 5.12
N ASP A 75 7.01 5.12 6.12
CA ASP A 75 7.34 5.81 7.37
C ASP A 75 8.79 6.35 7.40
N HIS A 76 9.56 6.18 6.32
CA HIS A 76 10.97 6.56 6.25
C HIS A 76 11.15 8.07 5.97
N ALA A 77 10.87 8.91 6.98
CA ALA A 77 10.83 10.37 6.84
C ALA A 77 12.13 10.96 6.23
N ALA A 78 13.31 10.48 6.67
CA ALA A 78 14.60 11.00 6.19
C ALA A 78 14.82 10.72 4.69
N GLY A 79 14.57 9.49 4.22
CA GLY A 79 14.70 9.14 2.82
C GLY A 79 13.69 9.88 1.94
N ILE A 80 12.45 10.05 2.43
CA ILE A 80 11.42 10.83 1.74
C ILE A 80 11.84 12.30 1.64
N GLY A 81 12.38 12.88 2.72
CA GLY A 81 12.95 14.23 2.70
C GLY A 81 14.05 14.39 1.64
N ALA A 82 15.00 13.43 1.59
CA ALA A 82 16.06 13.43 0.59
C ALA A 82 15.53 13.32 -0.87
N ILE A 83 14.45 12.56 -1.09
CA ILE A 83 13.80 12.50 -2.41
C ILE A 83 13.20 13.86 -2.76
N LEU A 84 12.46 14.48 -1.84
CA LEU A 84 11.81 15.79 -2.07
C LEU A 84 12.85 16.89 -2.35
N GLU A 85 13.97 16.89 -1.63
CA GLU A 85 15.08 17.80 -1.89
C GLU A 85 15.68 17.58 -3.28
N ALA A 86 15.89 16.32 -3.69
CA ALA A 86 16.49 15.97 -4.98
C ALA A 86 15.61 16.34 -6.19
N ILE A 87 14.28 16.41 -6.00
CA ILE A 87 13.35 16.74 -7.09
C ILE A 87 12.84 18.19 -7.07
N ALA A 88 13.18 18.98 -6.05
CA ALA A 88 12.76 20.37 -5.96
C ALA A 88 13.23 21.18 -7.18
N GLY A 89 12.33 21.98 -7.77
CA GLY A 89 12.58 22.79 -8.94
C GLY A 89 12.78 22.04 -10.28
N THR A 90 12.64 20.70 -10.27
CA THR A 90 12.92 19.89 -11.47
C THR A 90 11.69 19.56 -12.31
N GLY A 91 10.49 19.80 -11.82
CA GLY A 91 9.24 19.35 -12.44
C GLY A 91 9.01 17.85 -12.39
N LYS A 92 9.93 17.06 -11.83
CA LYS A 92 9.82 15.59 -11.77
C LYS A 92 8.63 15.15 -10.93
N THR A 93 8.03 14.03 -11.33
CA THR A 93 6.94 13.40 -10.59
C THR A 93 7.50 12.53 -9.46
N PHE A 94 6.89 12.66 -8.28
CA PHE A 94 7.12 11.75 -7.17
C PHE A 94 5.80 11.12 -6.74
N ILE A 95 5.67 9.79 -6.85
CA ILE A 95 4.49 9.07 -6.36
C ILE A 95 4.91 8.32 -5.10
N HIS A 96 4.26 8.65 -4.00
CA HIS A 96 4.49 8.02 -2.71
C HIS A 96 3.36 7.06 -2.36
N THR A 97 3.71 5.85 -1.93
CA THR A 97 2.77 4.88 -1.39
C THR A 97 2.57 5.13 0.09
N SER A 98 1.36 5.52 0.48
CA SER A 98 0.90 5.55 1.87
C SER A 98 -0.12 4.44 2.13
N GLY A 99 -0.74 4.41 3.29
CA GLY A 99 -1.76 3.42 3.64
C GLY A 99 -2.94 4.03 4.37
N ILE A 100 -4.15 3.57 4.06
CA ILE A 100 -5.40 4.13 4.65
C ILE A 100 -5.49 4.01 6.18
N SER A 101 -4.56 3.30 6.83
CA SER A 101 -4.45 3.31 8.29
C SER A 101 -4.26 4.72 8.89
N VAL A 102 -3.88 5.72 8.08
CA VAL A 102 -3.88 7.13 8.49
C VAL A 102 -5.27 7.65 8.81
N THR A 103 -6.32 7.00 8.28
CA THR A 103 -7.73 7.33 8.54
C THR A 103 -8.36 6.43 9.62
N ALA A 104 -7.59 5.52 10.21
CA ALA A 104 -8.06 4.58 11.21
C ALA A 104 -8.58 5.26 12.48
N ASP A 105 -9.44 4.55 13.18
CA ASP A 105 -9.96 4.93 14.50
C ASP A 105 -9.57 3.88 15.57
N HIS A 106 -10.04 4.06 16.80
CA HIS A 106 -9.89 3.11 17.90
C HIS A 106 -11.19 2.33 18.17
N ALA A 107 -11.84 1.84 17.11
CA ALA A 107 -13.16 1.20 17.21
C ALA A 107 -13.17 -0.11 17.99
N ALA A 108 -12.01 -0.78 18.17
CA ALA A 108 -11.91 -2.07 18.87
C ALA A 108 -12.94 -3.12 18.39
N GLY A 109 -13.22 -3.13 17.09
CA GLY A 109 -14.16 -4.03 16.44
C GLY A 109 -15.54 -3.47 16.17
N ALA A 110 -15.89 -2.27 16.64
CA ALA A 110 -17.19 -1.62 16.39
C ALA A 110 -17.30 -1.09 14.95
N GLY A 111 -18.52 -1.06 14.39
CA GLY A 111 -18.80 -0.81 12.98
C GLY A 111 -19.25 0.60 12.60
N ASP A 112 -19.14 1.58 13.47
CA ASP A 112 -19.67 2.94 13.33
C ASP A 112 -18.72 3.93 12.64
N GLY A 113 -17.67 3.42 11.98
CA GLY A 113 -16.62 4.24 11.34
C GLY A 113 -17.10 5.11 10.19
N VAL A 114 -16.56 6.33 10.14
CA VAL A 114 -16.87 7.33 9.10
C VAL A 114 -16.22 6.94 7.77
N ILE A 115 -16.98 7.05 6.67
CA ILE A 115 -16.44 6.95 5.32
C ILE A 115 -15.76 8.29 4.97
N ARG A 116 -14.50 8.24 4.53
CA ARG A 116 -13.72 9.42 4.13
C ARG A 116 -13.37 9.36 2.66
N ASP A 117 -13.47 10.48 1.99
CA ASP A 117 -12.91 10.69 0.66
C ASP A 117 -11.69 11.62 0.72
N GLU A 118 -11.08 11.91 -0.41
CA GLU A 118 -9.89 12.76 -0.49
C GLU A 118 -10.19 14.25 -0.20
N THR A 119 -11.44 14.64 0.00
CA THR A 119 -11.87 15.99 0.38
C THR A 119 -12.19 16.10 1.87
N THR A 120 -12.40 14.98 2.54
CA THR A 120 -12.78 14.94 3.96
C THR A 120 -11.58 15.27 4.85
N ALA A 121 -11.69 16.38 5.59
CA ALA A 121 -10.71 16.72 6.61
C ALA A 121 -10.86 15.77 7.82
N TYR A 122 -9.75 15.31 8.38
CA TYR A 122 -9.73 14.49 9.59
C TYR A 122 -8.45 14.71 10.38
N GLN A 123 -8.50 14.34 11.66
CA GLN A 123 -7.32 14.23 12.49
C GLN A 123 -6.95 12.74 12.60
N PRO A 124 -5.69 12.37 12.34
CA PRO A 124 -5.26 10.99 12.53
C PRO A 124 -5.21 10.63 14.02
N ILE A 125 -5.38 9.36 14.32
CA ILE A 125 -5.06 8.86 15.68
C ILE A 125 -3.56 9.04 15.94
N ARG A 126 -3.17 9.09 17.23
CA ARG A 126 -1.79 9.36 17.66
C ARG A 126 -0.77 8.46 16.96
N GLU A 127 -1.07 7.18 16.83
CA GLU A 127 -0.19 6.15 16.24
C GLU A 127 0.04 6.34 14.74
N ARG A 128 -0.79 7.14 14.08
CA ARG A 128 -0.69 7.44 12.64
C ARG A 128 -0.32 8.87 12.33
N ALA A 129 -0.17 9.72 13.35
CA ALA A 129 0.13 11.14 13.18
C ALA A 129 1.44 11.39 12.40
N ALA A 130 2.49 10.58 12.66
CA ALA A 130 3.77 10.71 11.96
C ALA A 130 3.63 10.42 10.46
N ARG A 131 2.95 9.33 10.07
CA ARG A 131 2.69 9.01 8.66
C ARG A 131 1.83 10.09 7.99
N TYR A 132 0.78 10.54 8.66
CA TYR A 132 -0.05 11.63 8.15
C TYR A 132 0.76 12.90 7.90
N ALA A 133 1.67 13.26 8.81
CA ALA A 133 2.56 14.42 8.63
C ALA A 133 3.49 14.25 7.42
N ILE A 134 4.02 13.04 7.18
CA ILE A 134 4.81 12.72 5.98
C ILE A 134 3.97 12.95 4.72
N ASP A 135 2.75 12.41 4.67
CA ASP A 135 1.84 12.59 3.54
C ASP A 135 1.54 14.07 3.26
N GLN A 136 1.30 14.88 4.31
CA GLN A 136 1.07 16.32 4.16
C GLN A 136 2.32 17.05 3.65
N ASN A 137 3.50 16.71 4.15
CA ASN A 137 4.78 17.31 3.69
C ASN A 137 5.04 17.00 2.22
N ILE A 138 4.77 15.76 1.78
CA ILE A 138 4.90 15.37 0.37
C ILE A 138 3.94 16.23 -0.47
N ARG A 139 2.69 16.35 -0.09
CA ARG A 139 1.69 17.12 -0.83
C ARG A 139 2.06 18.61 -0.89
N ALA A 140 2.54 19.18 0.22
CA ALA A 140 2.99 20.58 0.29
C ALA A 140 4.20 20.85 -0.62
N ALA A 141 5.04 19.87 -0.91
CA ALA A 141 6.19 20.01 -1.80
C ALA A 141 5.80 20.35 -3.25
N ALA A 142 4.52 20.30 -3.61
CA ALA A 142 4.00 20.84 -4.87
C ALA A 142 4.40 22.33 -5.08
N ALA A 143 4.49 23.12 -4.00
CA ALA A 143 4.94 24.50 -4.04
C ALA A 143 6.42 24.65 -4.43
N ASN A 144 7.21 23.58 -4.35
CA ASN A 144 8.65 23.58 -4.63
C ASN A 144 8.98 23.18 -6.06
N GLY A 145 8.03 23.30 -7.00
CA GLY A 145 8.30 23.06 -8.43
C GLY A 145 8.55 21.60 -8.80
N CYS A 146 7.95 20.66 -8.09
CA CYS A 146 7.86 19.25 -8.45
C CYS A 146 6.38 18.80 -8.53
N ARG A 147 6.13 17.57 -8.96
CA ARG A 147 4.77 16.99 -9.03
C ARG A 147 4.63 15.81 -8.08
N PRO A 148 4.45 16.06 -6.76
CA PRO A 148 4.23 15.00 -5.80
C PRO A 148 2.78 14.52 -5.82
N VAL A 149 2.59 13.20 -5.62
CA VAL A 149 1.30 12.52 -5.52
C VAL A 149 1.39 11.48 -4.40
N VAL A 150 0.38 11.40 -3.55
CA VAL A 150 0.25 10.35 -2.53
C VAL A 150 -0.84 9.38 -2.96
N ILE A 151 -0.50 8.09 -3.04
CA ILE A 151 -1.47 6.99 -3.21
C ILE A 151 -1.58 6.27 -1.87
N CYS A 152 -2.73 6.44 -1.23
CA CYS A 152 -2.99 5.89 0.09
C CYS A 152 -3.73 4.55 -0.05
N CYS A 153 -2.97 3.46 -0.08
CA CYS A 153 -3.45 2.11 -0.39
C CYS A 153 -4.29 1.50 0.75
N PRO A 154 -5.39 0.80 0.42
CA PRO A 154 -6.22 0.06 1.38
C PRO A 154 -5.61 -1.31 1.75
N LEU A 155 -6.44 -2.27 2.20
CA LEU A 155 -6.06 -3.68 2.20
C LEU A 155 -5.83 -4.11 0.75
N VAL A 156 -4.57 -4.33 0.38
CA VAL A 156 -4.22 -4.76 -0.97
C VAL A 156 -4.00 -6.26 -1.00
N TYR A 157 -4.62 -6.94 -1.97
CA TYR A 157 -4.55 -8.37 -2.15
C TYR A 157 -4.28 -8.72 -3.62
N GLY A 158 -3.99 -9.99 -3.90
CA GLY A 158 -3.71 -10.50 -5.24
C GLY A 158 -2.32 -11.12 -5.36
N ALA A 159 -2.02 -11.68 -6.53
CA ALA A 159 -0.76 -12.35 -6.78
C ALA A 159 0.41 -11.34 -6.85
N PRO A 160 1.55 -11.62 -6.22
CA PRO A 160 2.71 -10.75 -6.29
C PRO A 160 3.32 -10.73 -7.70
N ALA A 161 3.96 -9.62 -8.04
CA ALA A 161 4.72 -9.51 -9.28
C ALA A 161 5.92 -10.49 -9.32
N TRP A 162 6.50 -10.74 -8.15
CA TRP A 162 7.68 -11.61 -7.98
C TRP A 162 7.40 -12.68 -6.92
N PRO A 163 7.92 -13.92 -7.10
CA PRO A 163 7.76 -14.99 -6.12
C PRO A 163 8.21 -14.59 -4.70
N GLY A 164 7.47 -15.04 -3.68
CA GLY A 164 7.81 -14.84 -2.27
C GLY A 164 7.59 -13.42 -1.72
N ARG A 165 6.89 -12.55 -2.45
CA ARG A 165 6.59 -11.17 -2.03
C ARG A 165 5.10 -10.93 -1.91
N GLU A 166 4.43 -11.76 -1.12
CA GLU A 166 2.98 -11.68 -0.87
C GLU A 166 2.56 -10.37 -0.18
N SER A 167 1.27 -10.08 -0.21
CA SER A 167 0.66 -9.05 0.63
C SER A 167 0.84 -9.39 2.13
N VAL A 168 0.50 -8.45 3.02
CA VAL A 168 0.73 -8.66 4.45
C VAL A 168 -0.52 -9.18 5.16
N GLN A 169 -1.68 -8.54 4.97
CA GLN A 169 -2.83 -8.73 5.85
C GLN A 169 -3.49 -10.10 5.68
N LEU A 170 -3.82 -10.51 4.46
CA LEU A 170 -4.49 -11.80 4.23
C LEU A 170 -3.62 -13.01 4.61
N PRO A 171 -2.32 -13.07 4.22
CA PRO A 171 -1.44 -14.15 4.67
C PRO A 171 -1.29 -14.22 6.18
N THR A 172 -1.19 -13.06 6.87
CA THR A 172 -1.09 -13.01 8.34
C THR A 172 -2.33 -13.61 9.00
N LEU A 173 -3.52 -13.18 8.57
CA LEU A 173 -4.78 -13.66 9.16
C LEU A 173 -5.04 -15.14 8.84
N LEU A 174 -4.69 -15.61 7.64
CA LEU A 174 -4.79 -17.03 7.27
C LEU A 174 -3.82 -17.91 8.07
N ALA A 175 -2.58 -17.46 8.27
CA ALA A 175 -1.60 -18.16 9.09
C ALA A 175 -2.06 -18.22 10.56
N ASP A 176 -2.56 -17.10 11.10
CA ASP A 176 -3.14 -17.04 12.43
C ASP A 176 -4.31 -18.00 12.61
N ALA A 177 -5.22 -18.07 11.63
CA ALA A 177 -6.35 -18.97 11.67
C ALA A 177 -5.91 -20.45 11.72
N ARG A 178 -4.93 -20.84 10.93
CA ARG A 178 -4.36 -22.18 10.92
C ARG A 178 -3.67 -22.52 12.24
N GLN A 179 -2.91 -21.59 12.80
CA GLN A 179 -2.21 -21.77 14.08
C GLN A 179 -3.16 -21.96 15.25
N HIS A 180 -4.30 -21.28 15.26
CA HIS A 180 -5.24 -21.26 16.40
C HIS A 180 -6.50 -22.09 16.18
N GLY A 181 -6.64 -22.76 15.03
CA GLY A 181 -7.80 -23.57 14.70
C GLY A 181 -9.11 -22.78 14.53
N ALA A 182 -9.04 -21.47 14.36
CA ALA A 182 -10.20 -20.60 14.13
C ALA A 182 -9.79 -19.30 13.43
N ALA A 183 -10.60 -18.80 12.51
CA ALA A 183 -10.44 -17.48 11.94
C ALA A 183 -10.91 -16.42 12.93
N ARG A 184 -9.97 -15.63 13.46
CA ARG A 184 -10.22 -14.73 14.59
C ARG A 184 -10.48 -13.29 14.13
N TYR A 185 -11.32 -12.58 14.91
CA TYR A 185 -11.59 -11.15 14.77
C TYR A 185 -11.81 -10.52 16.14
N VAL A 186 -11.52 -9.22 16.30
CA VAL A 186 -11.64 -8.53 17.58
C VAL A 186 -13.08 -8.03 17.81
N GLY A 187 -13.59 -8.20 19.04
CA GLY A 187 -14.85 -7.62 19.50
C GLY A 187 -16.05 -8.08 18.68
N ALA A 188 -16.87 -7.16 18.21
CA ALA A 188 -18.04 -7.46 17.36
C ALA A 188 -17.64 -7.86 15.91
N GLY A 189 -16.43 -7.56 15.49
CA GLY A 189 -15.97 -7.81 14.12
C GLY A 189 -16.63 -6.91 13.07
N GLU A 190 -17.29 -5.84 13.48
CA GLU A 190 -18.07 -4.95 12.62
C GLU A 190 -17.23 -3.82 12.00
N ALA A 191 -16.06 -3.51 12.60
CA ALA A 191 -15.14 -2.52 12.07
C ALA A 191 -14.78 -2.85 10.60
N ARG A 192 -14.87 -1.86 9.72
CA ARG A 192 -14.80 -2.04 8.27
C ARG A 192 -13.54 -1.45 7.68
N TRP A 193 -13.01 -2.12 6.67
CA TRP A 193 -11.79 -1.71 5.97
C TRP A 193 -11.97 -1.78 4.46
N SER A 194 -11.56 -0.72 3.76
CA SER A 194 -11.56 -0.71 2.30
C SER A 194 -10.48 -1.65 1.76
N HIS A 195 -10.73 -2.23 0.59
CA HIS A 195 -9.78 -3.13 -0.07
C HIS A 195 -9.65 -2.81 -1.57
N CYS A 196 -8.59 -3.33 -2.20
CA CYS A 196 -8.39 -3.23 -3.64
C CYS A 196 -7.42 -4.32 -4.12
N HIS A 197 -7.64 -4.82 -5.34
CA HIS A 197 -6.72 -5.77 -5.96
C HIS A 197 -5.42 -5.09 -6.39
N VAL A 198 -4.30 -5.80 -6.29
CA VAL A 198 -2.96 -5.27 -6.60
C VAL A 198 -2.80 -4.79 -8.04
N ASP A 199 -3.48 -5.43 -9.00
CA ASP A 199 -3.44 -5.00 -10.41
C ASP A 199 -4.18 -3.68 -10.62
N ASP A 200 -5.29 -3.43 -9.90
CA ASP A 200 -5.99 -2.15 -9.93
C ASP A 200 -5.18 -1.05 -9.23
N ILE A 201 -4.41 -1.39 -8.19
CA ILE A 201 -3.44 -0.48 -7.58
C ILE A 201 -2.30 -0.15 -8.57
N ALA A 202 -1.78 -1.15 -9.29
CA ALA A 202 -0.76 -0.92 -10.31
C ALA A 202 -1.25 0.01 -11.43
N GLU A 203 -2.53 -0.12 -11.83
CA GLU A 203 -3.21 0.80 -12.73
C GLU A 203 -3.24 2.22 -12.16
N ALA A 204 -3.57 2.37 -10.86
CA ALA A 204 -3.58 3.67 -10.20
C ALA A 204 -2.21 4.35 -10.23
N PHE A 205 -1.11 3.62 -10.03
CA PHE A 205 0.25 4.15 -10.15
C PHE A 205 0.55 4.65 -11.57
N ALA A 206 0.21 3.86 -12.59
CA ALA A 206 0.45 4.24 -13.99
C ALA A 206 -0.36 5.48 -14.39
N LEU A 207 -1.63 5.54 -14.00
CA LEU A 207 -2.49 6.70 -14.27
C LEU A 207 -2.03 7.94 -13.49
N ALA A 208 -1.58 7.79 -12.23
CA ALA A 208 -1.04 8.89 -11.45
C ALA A 208 0.27 9.42 -12.06
N LEU A 209 1.12 8.56 -12.61
CA LEU A 209 2.31 8.98 -13.34
C LEU A 209 1.94 9.82 -14.57
N ALA A 210 0.93 9.41 -15.33
CA ALA A 210 0.49 10.08 -16.55
C ALA A 210 -0.29 11.37 -16.29
N LYS A 211 -1.22 11.37 -15.33
CA LYS A 211 -2.27 12.40 -15.16
C LYS A 211 -2.38 12.96 -13.74
N GLY A 212 -1.64 12.42 -12.75
CA GLY A 212 -1.77 12.82 -11.35
C GLY A 212 -1.58 14.31 -11.16
N LYS A 213 -2.49 14.95 -10.44
CA LYS A 213 -2.39 16.37 -10.11
C LYS A 213 -1.33 16.58 -9.02
N SER A 214 -0.55 17.65 -9.15
CA SER A 214 0.46 18.00 -8.15
C SER A 214 -0.16 18.25 -6.78
N GLY A 215 0.38 17.63 -5.73
CA GLY A 215 -0.14 17.71 -4.36
C GLY A 215 -1.39 16.86 -4.11
N ALA A 216 -1.81 16.03 -5.07
CA ALA A 216 -2.99 15.20 -4.89
C ALA A 216 -2.74 14.04 -3.89
N LEU A 217 -3.81 13.70 -3.18
CA LEU A 217 -3.99 12.45 -2.45
C LEU A 217 -5.06 11.63 -3.18
N TYR A 218 -4.82 10.34 -3.35
CA TYR A 218 -5.75 9.40 -3.97
C TYR A 218 -6.01 8.17 -3.10
N TYR A 219 -7.27 7.78 -2.99
CA TYR A 219 -7.72 6.56 -2.32
C TYR A 219 -8.18 5.52 -3.35
N PRO A 220 -7.30 4.64 -3.86
CA PRO A 220 -7.72 3.56 -4.73
C PRO A 220 -8.42 2.48 -3.89
N GLU A 221 -9.74 2.37 -4.03
CA GLU A 221 -10.54 1.36 -3.34
C GLU A 221 -11.54 0.70 -4.29
N ASN A 222 -11.78 -0.61 -4.09
CA ASN A 222 -12.80 -1.38 -4.78
C ASN A 222 -13.59 -2.22 -3.77
N GLY A 223 -14.40 -1.55 -2.96
CA GLY A 223 -15.21 -2.15 -1.91
C GLY A 223 -14.60 -2.07 -0.52
N GLU A 224 -15.37 -2.56 0.42
CA GLU A 224 -15.03 -2.66 1.85
C GLU A 224 -15.66 -3.90 2.46
N GLN A 225 -15.06 -4.40 3.51
CA GLN A 225 -15.63 -5.51 4.30
C GLN A 225 -15.30 -5.32 5.77
N SER A 226 -16.11 -5.91 6.66
CA SER A 226 -15.78 -5.95 8.08
C SER A 226 -14.72 -7.02 8.36
N TRP A 227 -14.04 -6.89 9.50
CA TRP A 227 -13.07 -7.91 9.93
C TRP A 227 -13.75 -9.24 10.25
N GLY A 228 -15.01 -9.23 10.71
CA GLY A 228 -15.83 -10.43 10.89
C GLY A 228 -16.21 -11.10 9.57
N GLU A 229 -16.63 -10.32 8.55
CA GLU A 229 -16.88 -10.82 7.19
C GLU A 229 -15.62 -11.44 6.57
N LEU A 230 -14.46 -10.82 6.77
CA LEU A 230 -13.19 -11.35 6.31
C LEU A 230 -12.82 -12.65 7.05
N ALA A 231 -12.98 -12.69 8.37
CA ALA A 231 -12.77 -13.91 9.17
C ALA A 231 -13.71 -15.05 8.72
N ALA A 232 -14.98 -14.76 8.39
CA ALA A 232 -15.88 -15.76 7.84
C ALA A 232 -15.41 -16.30 6.46
N LYS A 233 -14.88 -15.44 5.58
CA LYS A 233 -14.27 -15.89 4.31
C LYS A 233 -13.06 -16.77 4.55
N ILE A 234 -12.16 -16.38 5.47
CA ILE A 234 -10.98 -17.17 5.86
C ILE A 234 -11.40 -18.52 6.42
N GLY A 235 -12.39 -18.53 7.34
CA GLY A 235 -12.90 -19.76 7.94
C GLY A 235 -13.46 -20.74 6.90
N ARG A 236 -14.26 -20.25 5.94
CA ARG A 236 -14.78 -21.08 4.83
C ARG A 236 -13.66 -21.68 3.99
N VAL A 237 -12.68 -20.88 3.61
CA VAL A 237 -11.57 -21.34 2.76
C VAL A 237 -10.64 -22.31 3.50
N ALA A 238 -10.41 -22.10 4.79
CA ALA A 238 -9.53 -22.94 5.60
C ALA A 238 -10.23 -24.15 6.25
N GLY A 239 -11.57 -24.26 6.15
CA GLY A 239 -12.33 -25.30 6.85
C GLY A 239 -12.35 -25.11 8.37
N LEU A 240 -12.31 -23.87 8.86
CA LEU A 240 -12.20 -23.51 10.29
C LEU A 240 -13.39 -22.68 10.75
N PRO A 241 -13.79 -22.77 12.03
CA PRO A 241 -14.79 -21.87 12.61
C PRO A 241 -14.24 -20.43 12.70
N THR A 242 -15.14 -19.48 12.91
CA THR A 242 -14.79 -18.11 13.32
C THR A 242 -14.83 -17.96 14.83
N ARG A 243 -14.01 -17.04 15.38
CA ARG A 243 -13.99 -16.74 16.81
C ARG A 243 -13.73 -15.26 17.08
N SER A 244 -14.60 -14.65 17.87
CA SER A 244 -14.33 -13.34 18.47
C SER A 244 -13.25 -13.46 19.54
N ILE A 245 -12.34 -12.50 19.57
CA ILE A 245 -11.29 -12.36 20.60
C ILE A 245 -11.32 -10.96 21.19
N THR A 246 -10.71 -10.80 22.36
CA THR A 246 -10.52 -9.49 22.97
C THR A 246 -9.48 -8.67 22.22
N LEU A 247 -9.46 -7.35 22.45
CA LEU A 247 -8.44 -6.47 21.91
C LEU A 247 -7.02 -6.87 22.38
N ASP A 248 -6.87 -7.24 23.65
CA ASP A 248 -5.58 -7.67 24.22
C ASP A 248 -5.06 -8.95 23.54
N GLU A 249 -5.94 -9.93 23.31
CA GLU A 249 -5.59 -11.12 22.52
C GLU A 249 -5.19 -10.77 21.09
N GLY A 250 -5.87 -9.80 20.46
CA GLY A 250 -5.51 -9.29 19.13
C GLY A 250 -4.15 -8.61 19.10
N ILE A 251 -3.84 -7.80 20.12
CA ILE A 251 -2.51 -7.15 20.26
C ILE A 251 -1.44 -8.21 20.52
N ALA A 252 -1.69 -9.19 21.33
CA ALA A 252 -0.75 -10.29 21.61
C ALA A 252 -0.44 -11.10 20.32
N ALA A 253 -1.45 -11.34 19.47
CA ALA A 253 -1.31 -12.12 18.25
C ALA A 253 -0.66 -11.34 17.09
N TRP A 254 -1.06 -10.09 16.89
CA TRP A 254 -0.71 -9.31 15.70
C TRP A 254 0.16 -8.08 15.98
N GLY A 255 0.56 -7.91 17.25
CA GLY A 255 1.35 -6.77 17.72
C GLY A 255 0.52 -5.49 17.86
N PRO A 256 1.15 -4.37 18.29
CA PRO A 256 0.47 -3.09 18.53
C PRO A 256 -0.31 -2.55 17.31
N ARG A 257 0.09 -2.93 16.11
CA ARG A 257 -0.62 -2.55 14.88
C ARG A 257 -2.05 -3.08 14.80
N ALA A 258 -2.44 -4.06 15.63
CA ALA A 258 -3.82 -4.51 15.74
C ALA A 258 -4.77 -3.35 15.98
N LEU A 259 -4.36 -2.38 16.82
CA LEU A 259 -5.16 -1.19 17.17
C LEU A 259 -5.62 -0.35 15.97
N TRP A 260 -4.78 -0.21 14.96
CA TRP A 260 -5.05 0.65 13.81
C TRP A 260 -5.10 -0.10 12.48
N THR A 261 -5.21 -1.43 12.52
CA THR A 261 -5.39 -2.27 11.33
C THR A 261 -6.51 -3.27 11.55
N TYR A 262 -6.31 -4.31 12.40
CA TYR A 262 -7.19 -5.49 12.44
C TYR A 262 -8.44 -5.34 13.32
N CYS A 263 -8.67 -4.20 13.95
CA CYS A 263 -9.88 -3.94 14.76
C CYS A 263 -10.40 -2.51 14.63
N SER A 264 -9.86 -1.73 13.70
CA SER A 264 -10.25 -0.35 13.44
C SER A 264 -11.08 -0.25 12.17
N ASN A 265 -11.79 0.87 12.01
CA ASN A 265 -12.33 1.28 10.73
C ASN A 265 -11.29 2.07 9.96
N ALA A 266 -11.18 1.80 8.64
CA ALA A 266 -10.54 2.66 7.68
C ALA A 266 -11.33 2.54 6.38
N ARG A 267 -12.38 3.36 6.28
CA ARG A 267 -13.35 3.35 5.20
C ARG A 267 -13.09 4.54 4.29
N THR A 268 -12.71 4.26 3.05
CA THR A 268 -12.37 5.31 2.09
C THR A 268 -13.23 5.22 0.83
N ARG A 269 -13.39 6.36 0.14
CA ARG A 269 -13.98 6.46 -1.20
C ARG A 269 -13.08 7.29 -2.09
N GLY A 270 -12.68 6.71 -3.19
CA GLY A 270 -11.81 7.35 -4.18
C GLY A 270 -12.58 8.24 -5.14
N VAL A 271 -12.99 9.40 -4.71
CA VAL A 271 -13.72 10.37 -5.54
C VAL A 271 -12.77 11.06 -6.51
N ARG A 272 -11.65 11.59 -5.99
CA ARG A 272 -10.66 12.30 -6.82
C ARG A 272 -9.93 11.37 -7.77
N ILE A 273 -9.57 10.16 -7.35
CA ILE A 273 -8.86 9.22 -8.23
C ILE A 273 -9.70 8.89 -9.47
N ARG A 274 -11.01 8.74 -9.31
CA ARG A 274 -11.93 8.49 -10.42
C ARG A 274 -12.08 9.72 -11.31
N ALA A 275 -12.26 10.90 -10.72
CA ALA A 275 -12.47 12.15 -11.45
C ALA A 275 -11.21 12.62 -12.19
N ASP A 276 -10.05 12.60 -11.52
CA ASP A 276 -8.81 13.16 -12.06
C ASP A 276 -8.11 12.19 -13.02
N LEU A 277 -8.13 10.90 -12.71
CA LEU A 277 -7.38 9.89 -13.45
C LEU A 277 -8.23 9.05 -14.40
N GLY A 278 -9.55 9.05 -14.23
CA GLY A 278 -10.44 8.10 -14.91
C GLY A 278 -10.20 6.66 -14.44
N TRP A 279 -9.65 6.50 -13.23
CA TRP A 279 -9.37 5.17 -12.67
C TRP A 279 -10.68 4.42 -12.35
N ALA A 280 -10.77 3.18 -12.83
CA ALA A 280 -11.92 2.31 -12.64
C ALA A 280 -11.41 0.91 -12.28
N PRO A 281 -11.52 0.48 -11.02
CA PRO A 281 -11.10 -0.85 -10.60
C PRO A 281 -12.01 -1.93 -11.20
N ARG A 282 -11.47 -3.13 -11.38
CA ARG A 282 -12.16 -4.22 -12.08
C ARG A 282 -12.23 -5.51 -11.29
N ILE A 283 -11.36 -5.69 -10.29
CA ILE A 283 -11.18 -6.97 -9.61
C ILE A 283 -11.63 -6.83 -8.16
N ASP A 284 -12.71 -7.56 -7.81
CA ASP A 284 -13.17 -7.71 -6.43
C ASP A 284 -13.36 -9.20 -6.14
N ASP A 285 -12.23 -9.88 -5.85
CA ASP A 285 -12.20 -11.32 -5.57
C ASP A 285 -11.26 -11.66 -4.40
N VAL A 286 -11.60 -11.13 -3.22
CA VAL A 286 -10.85 -11.43 -1.97
C VAL A 286 -10.89 -12.92 -1.64
N GLU A 287 -12.01 -13.61 -1.92
CA GLU A 287 -12.15 -15.04 -1.61
C GLU A 287 -11.32 -15.91 -2.55
N GLY A 288 -11.24 -15.57 -3.85
CA GLY A 288 -10.32 -16.23 -4.80
C GLY A 288 -8.87 -16.10 -4.38
N GLU A 289 -8.47 -14.93 -3.89
CA GLU A 289 -7.12 -14.73 -3.35
C GLU A 289 -6.87 -15.58 -2.08
N LEU A 290 -7.84 -15.68 -1.18
CA LEU A 290 -7.73 -16.54 -0.01
C LEU A 290 -7.57 -18.03 -0.41
N ARG A 291 -8.29 -18.51 -1.44
CA ARG A 291 -8.13 -19.87 -1.99
C ARG A 291 -6.73 -20.06 -2.58
N ARG A 292 -6.20 -19.07 -3.33
CA ARG A 292 -4.83 -19.09 -3.87
C ARG A 292 -3.80 -19.23 -2.74
N LEU A 293 -3.94 -18.45 -1.67
CA LEU A 293 -3.06 -18.51 -0.51
C LEU A 293 -3.20 -19.83 0.28
N ALA A 294 -4.41 -20.35 0.39
CA ALA A 294 -4.68 -21.60 1.11
C ALA A 294 -4.13 -22.83 0.38
N GLY A 295 -4.15 -22.83 -0.95
CA GLY A 295 -3.63 -23.93 -1.79
C GLY A 295 -2.10 -23.98 -1.88
N ARG A 296 -1.38 -22.99 -1.38
CA ARG A 296 0.07 -23.04 -1.17
C ARG A 296 0.34 -23.74 0.15
N THR A 297 0.57 -25.05 0.09
CA THR A 297 1.20 -25.77 1.21
C THR A 297 2.59 -25.20 1.43
N SER A 298 2.87 -24.76 2.64
CA SER A 298 4.18 -24.32 3.14
C SER A 298 5.23 -25.42 3.04
#